data_ddeea0afef6c23e46ae86f116d4e3e74
#
_entry.id   ddeea0afef6c23e46ae86f116d4e3e74
#
_cell.length_a   1.000
_cell.length_b   1.000
_cell.length_c   1.000
_cell.angle_alpha   90.00
_cell.angle_beta   90.00
_cell.angle_gamma   90.00
#
_symmetry.space_group_name_H-M   'P 1'
#
loop_
_entity.id
_entity.type
_entity.pdbx_description
1 polymer ?
#
loop_
_entity_poly.entity_id
_entity_poly.type
_entity_poly.pdbx_seq_one_letter_code
_entity_poly.pdbx_strand_id
1 'polypeptide(L)'
;MLKLKYLFHNHDLAEMILKQWDYDAESLDMFQHYRISSNAVYPFRFQEEVRLLRFAPVDEKDKSNIEAELAFLHELHRHQYGALEAVPAHNGEELVQVHTPWGAYYASVFKRVPGISLARVELDEGIVHGYGQALGKLHNVSRQYVPEHTGRWTYTEVLDWMQGVLEEFSDETEALNEVNAVRTVLASWPVTRQNFGLIHYDFELDNVFYDQANHAFYAIDFDDAMVHWYAMDVQQSLDTLQEEIEPEHWERMKQSFMRGYWSVSEETVDMETMFPVCRRFANLYGYVRILRSTSQQWAHEPEWMCGLRERLEKSLVEKAKLFAQPLS
;
A
#
# COMPACT_ATOMS: atom_id res chain seq x y z
N MET A 1 -6.00 -0.16 6.57
CA MET A 1 -6.42 -1.35 7.34
C MET A 1 -7.94 -1.29 7.56
N LEU A 2 -8.66 -2.39 7.31
CA LEU A 2 -10.09 -2.51 7.59
C LEU A 2 -10.36 -2.48 9.11
N LYS A 3 -11.58 -2.10 9.51
CA LYS A 3 -12.04 -2.31 10.89
C LYS A 3 -12.02 -3.80 11.22
N LEU A 4 -11.68 -4.16 12.46
CA LEU A 4 -11.50 -5.56 12.90
C LEU A 4 -12.72 -6.44 12.61
N LYS A 5 -13.92 -5.88 12.65
CA LYS A 5 -15.16 -6.59 12.31
C LYS A 5 -15.23 -7.16 10.89
N TYR A 6 -14.37 -6.71 9.99
CA TYR A 6 -14.30 -7.19 8.60
C TYR A 6 -13.18 -8.19 8.35
N LEU A 7 -12.37 -8.52 9.36
CA LEU A 7 -11.23 -9.44 9.20
C LEU A 7 -11.60 -10.93 9.27
N PHE A 8 -12.85 -11.27 9.01
CA PHE A 8 -13.30 -12.66 9.02
C PHE A 8 -13.24 -13.28 7.64
N HIS A 9 -12.67 -14.47 7.57
CA HIS A 9 -12.82 -15.34 6.40
C HIS A 9 -14.29 -15.68 6.17
N ASN A 10 -14.76 -15.48 4.96
CA ASN A 10 -16.12 -15.84 4.55
C ASN A 10 -16.07 -16.41 3.13
N HIS A 11 -16.06 -17.75 3.04
CA HIS A 11 -16.00 -18.48 1.78
C HIS A 11 -17.21 -18.16 0.88
N ASP A 12 -18.43 -18.19 1.45
CA ASP A 12 -19.66 -17.98 0.70
C ASP A 12 -19.74 -16.56 0.12
N LEU A 13 -19.26 -15.57 0.89
CA LEU A 13 -19.16 -14.18 0.43
C LEU A 13 -18.18 -14.06 -0.73
N ALA A 14 -16.97 -14.63 -0.59
CA ALA A 14 -15.95 -14.57 -1.62
C ALA A 14 -16.40 -15.28 -2.92
N GLU A 15 -17.03 -16.47 -2.81
CA GLU A 15 -17.59 -17.18 -3.95
C GLU A 15 -18.73 -16.39 -4.61
N MET A 16 -19.64 -15.77 -3.82
CA MET A 16 -20.72 -14.96 -4.35
C MET A 16 -20.20 -13.77 -5.15
N ILE A 17 -19.15 -13.10 -4.65
CA ILE A 17 -18.54 -11.97 -5.36
C ILE A 17 -17.80 -12.47 -6.61
N LEU A 18 -17.08 -13.61 -6.54
CA LEU A 18 -16.33 -14.16 -7.66
C LEU A 18 -17.20 -14.53 -8.87
N LYS A 19 -18.50 -14.77 -8.69
CA LYS A 19 -19.45 -15.04 -9.78
C LYS A 19 -19.57 -13.91 -10.82
N GLN A 20 -18.98 -12.76 -10.59
CA GLN A 20 -18.89 -11.69 -11.59
C GLN A 20 -17.79 -11.96 -12.64
N TRP A 21 -16.91 -12.94 -12.43
CA TRP A 21 -15.84 -13.36 -13.33
C TRP A 21 -15.90 -14.84 -13.63
N ASP A 22 -15.24 -15.27 -14.71
CA ASP A 22 -15.02 -16.67 -14.98
C ASP A 22 -13.96 -17.26 -14.04
N TYR A 23 -14.22 -18.46 -13.53
CA TYR A 23 -13.33 -19.19 -12.65
C TYR A 23 -13.50 -20.72 -12.80
N ASP A 24 -12.45 -21.46 -12.50
CA ASP A 24 -12.50 -22.92 -12.44
C ASP A 24 -13.06 -23.35 -11.07
N ALA A 25 -14.24 -23.99 -11.03
CA ALA A 25 -14.92 -24.34 -9.77
C ALA A 25 -14.05 -25.19 -8.83
N GLU A 26 -13.17 -26.01 -9.39
CA GLU A 26 -12.22 -26.83 -8.62
C GLU A 26 -11.16 -26.00 -7.90
N SER A 27 -10.97 -24.71 -8.27
CA SER A 27 -9.97 -23.84 -7.65
C SER A 27 -10.45 -23.14 -6.39
N LEU A 28 -11.70 -23.30 -5.99
CA LEU A 28 -12.25 -22.68 -4.77
C LEU A 28 -11.59 -23.20 -3.48
N ASP A 29 -10.93 -24.37 -3.53
CA ASP A 29 -10.07 -24.86 -2.44
C ASP A 29 -8.90 -23.91 -2.14
N MET A 30 -8.45 -23.13 -3.12
CA MET A 30 -7.41 -22.10 -2.93
C MET A 30 -7.84 -20.98 -1.99
N PHE A 31 -9.12 -20.80 -1.73
CA PHE A 31 -9.64 -19.79 -0.79
C PHE A 31 -9.13 -19.98 0.64
N GLN A 32 -8.62 -21.17 1.01
CA GLN A 32 -7.91 -21.38 2.27
C GLN A 32 -6.63 -20.53 2.41
N HIS A 33 -6.06 -20.03 1.31
CA HIS A 33 -4.86 -19.17 1.26
C HIS A 33 -5.20 -17.68 1.20
N TYR A 34 -6.34 -17.29 1.73
CA TYR A 34 -6.78 -15.90 1.79
C TYR A 34 -5.86 -15.02 2.64
N ARG A 35 -5.85 -13.72 2.34
CA ARG A 35 -5.26 -12.66 3.17
C ARG A 35 -6.30 -11.56 3.37
N ILE A 36 -6.49 -11.09 4.61
CA ILE A 36 -7.39 -9.97 4.90
C ILE A 36 -6.62 -8.94 5.75
N SER A 37 -6.52 -7.72 5.24
CA SER A 37 -5.84 -6.59 5.91
C SER A 37 -6.54 -5.27 5.56
N SER A 38 -6.10 -4.56 4.54
CA SER A 38 -6.77 -3.39 3.94
C SER A 38 -7.84 -3.78 2.94
N ASN A 39 -7.74 -4.99 2.41
CA ASN A 39 -8.71 -5.67 1.57
C ASN A 39 -8.76 -7.16 1.93
N ALA A 40 -9.82 -7.83 1.53
CA ALA A 40 -9.86 -9.29 1.48
C ALA A 40 -9.35 -9.75 0.11
N VAL A 41 -8.35 -10.64 0.09
CA VAL A 41 -7.72 -11.18 -1.12
C VAL A 41 -7.86 -12.69 -1.10
N TYR A 42 -8.42 -13.26 -2.16
CA TYR A 42 -8.66 -14.68 -2.33
C TYR A 42 -8.08 -15.17 -3.66
N PRO A 43 -7.12 -16.11 -3.64
CA PRO A 43 -6.58 -16.68 -4.86
C PRO A 43 -7.56 -17.71 -5.45
N PHE A 44 -7.61 -17.78 -6.77
CA PHE A 44 -8.37 -18.77 -7.55
C PHE A 44 -7.69 -19.01 -8.89
N ARG A 45 -8.22 -19.91 -9.74
CA ARG A 45 -7.74 -20.15 -11.10
C ARG A 45 -8.84 -19.95 -12.13
N PHE A 46 -8.40 -19.57 -13.30
CA PHE A 46 -9.15 -19.66 -14.53
C PHE A 46 -8.21 -20.02 -15.68
N GLN A 47 -8.49 -21.15 -16.38
CA GLN A 47 -7.66 -21.66 -17.47
C GLN A 47 -6.17 -21.78 -17.09
N GLU A 48 -5.89 -22.40 -15.94
CA GLU A 48 -4.53 -22.58 -15.40
C GLU A 48 -3.86 -21.30 -14.86
N GLU A 49 -4.39 -20.10 -15.15
CA GLU A 49 -3.87 -18.84 -14.66
C GLU A 49 -4.33 -18.60 -13.21
N VAL A 50 -3.39 -18.28 -12.31
CA VAL A 50 -3.72 -17.86 -10.95
C VAL A 50 -4.15 -16.39 -10.97
N ARG A 51 -5.32 -16.12 -10.41
CA ARG A 51 -5.90 -14.80 -10.23
C ARG A 51 -6.19 -14.52 -8.77
N LEU A 52 -6.33 -13.25 -8.44
CA LEU A 52 -6.57 -12.76 -7.10
C LEU A 52 -7.87 -11.95 -7.09
N LEU A 53 -8.91 -12.45 -6.44
CA LEU A 53 -10.10 -11.67 -6.13
C LEU A 53 -9.78 -10.77 -4.94
N ARG A 54 -9.88 -9.45 -5.13
CA ARG A 54 -9.73 -8.44 -4.07
C ARG A 54 -11.05 -7.72 -3.85
N PHE A 55 -11.51 -7.63 -2.61
CA PHE A 55 -12.73 -6.89 -2.28
C PHE A 55 -12.68 -6.26 -0.89
N ALA A 56 -13.50 -5.23 -0.69
CA ALA A 56 -13.71 -4.58 0.60
C ALA A 56 -15.14 -4.02 0.71
N PRO A 57 -15.67 -3.85 1.93
CA PRO A 57 -16.97 -3.19 2.14
C PRO A 57 -16.97 -1.77 1.58
N VAL A 58 -18.10 -1.35 0.99
CA VAL A 58 -18.23 0.00 0.38
C VAL A 58 -18.09 1.13 1.39
N ASP A 59 -18.38 0.90 2.66
CA ASP A 59 -18.22 1.87 3.75
C ASP A 59 -16.78 1.99 4.28
N GLU A 60 -15.88 1.13 3.82
CA GLU A 60 -14.46 1.15 4.16
C GLU A 60 -13.56 1.73 3.05
N LYS A 61 -14.11 1.96 1.87
CA LYS A 61 -13.33 2.40 0.70
C LYS A 61 -14.02 3.53 -0.06
N ASP A 62 -13.21 4.45 -0.55
CA ASP A 62 -13.64 5.44 -1.52
C ASP A 62 -13.55 4.83 -2.94
N LYS A 63 -14.69 4.82 -3.65
CA LYS A 63 -14.77 4.30 -5.02
C LYS A 63 -13.81 5.02 -5.96
N SER A 64 -13.71 6.35 -5.84
CA SER A 64 -12.86 7.17 -6.70
C SER A 64 -11.39 6.84 -6.54
N ASN A 65 -10.95 6.50 -5.31
CA ASN A 65 -9.59 6.04 -5.06
C ASN A 65 -9.30 4.69 -5.73
N ILE A 66 -10.25 3.75 -5.72
CA ILE A 66 -10.07 2.45 -6.40
C ILE A 66 -10.00 2.68 -7.93
N GLU A 67 -10.89 3.50 -8.48
CA GLU A 67 -10.89 3.84 -9.91
C GLU A 67 -9.57 4.53 -10.33
N ALA A 68 -9.05 5.42 -9.48
CA ALA A 68 -7.76 6.08 -9.71
C ALA A 68 -6.57 5.11 -9.62
N GLU A 69 -6.62 4.10 -8.75
CA GLU A 69 -5.63 3.02 -8.71
C GLU A 69 -5.62 2.26 -10.04
N LEU A 70 -6.79 1.79 -10.50
CA LEU A 70 -6.90 1.05 -11.77
C LEU A 70 -6.40 1.88 -12.95
N ALA A 71 -6.75 3.16 -13.02
CA ALA A 71 -6.26 4.08 -14.06
C ALA A 71 -4.72 4.22 -14.04
N PHE A 72 -4.11 4.28 -12.85
CA PHE A 72 -2.66 4.35 -12.73
C PHE A 72 -1.99 3.02 -13.10
N LEU A 73 -2.57 1.87 -12.76
CA LEU A 73 -2.08 0.56 -13.19
C LEU A 73 -2.08 0.45 -14.73
N HIS A 74 -3.10 0.94 -15.40
CA HIS A 74 -3.11 1.03 -16.88
C HIS A 74 -1.99 1.91 -17.42
N GLU A 75 -1.72 3.06 -16.79
CA GLU A 75 -0.61 3.92 -17.20
C GLU A 75 0.74 3.24 -17.00
N LEU A 76 0.94 2.52 -15.89
CA LEU A 76 2.14 1.72 -15.65
C LEU A 76 2.35 0.68 -16.76
N HIS A 77 1.29 -0.05 -17.16
CA HIS A 77 1.36 -1.01 -18.26
C HIS A 77 1.66 -0.35 -19.62
N ARG A 78 1.09 0.82 -19.91
CA ARG A 78 1.41 1.57 -21.13
C ARG A 78 2.89 1.93 -21.21
N HIS A 79 3.53 2.16 -20.07
CA HIS A 79 4.96 2.40 -19.95
C HIS A 79 5.80 1.12 -19.74
N GLN A 80 5.19 -0.06 -19.92
CA GLN A 80 5.85 -1.37 -19.77
C GLN A 80 6.46 -1.57 -18.37
N TYR A 81 5.87 -0.95 -17.36
CA TYR A 81 6.24 -1.17 -15.97
C TYR A 81 5.52 -2.42 -15.43
N GLY A 82 6.26 -3.27 -14.71
CA GLY A 82 5.72 -4.47 -14.09
C GLY A 82 4.81 -4.14 -12.90
N ALA A 83 3.51 -4.32 -13.07
CA ALA A 83 2.50 -4.11 -12.02
C ALA A 83 1.36 -5.12 -12.14
N LEU A 84 0.41 -5.08 -11.17
CA LEU A 84 -0.83 -5.85 -11.24
C LEU A 84 -1.61 -5.48 -12.50
N GLU A 85 -2.16 -6.49 -13.17
CA GLU A 85 -3.07 -6.34 -14.31
C GLU A 85 -4.49 -6.71 -13.88
N ALA A 86 -5.42 -5.77 -14.00
CA ALA A 86 -6.82 -6.00 -13.69
C ALA A 86 -7.49 -6.86 -14.78
N VAL A 87 -8.45 -7.68 -14.36
CA VAL A 87 -9.25 -8.56 -15.24
C VAL A 87 -10.68 -8.06 -15.26
N PRO A 88 -11.22 -7.66 -16.41
CA PRO A 88 -12.61 -7.21 -16.50
C PRO A 88 -13.59 -8.31 -16.07
N ALA A 89 -14.67 -7.90 -15.39
CA ALA A 89 -15.81 -8.74 -15.05
C ALA A 89 -16.68 -9.00 -16.30
N HIS A 90 -17.73 -9.83 -16.17
CA HIS A 90 -18.65 -10.15 -17.27
C HIS A 90 -19.36 -8.93 -17.89
N ASN A 91 -19.48 -7.84 -17.12
CA ASN A 91 -20.03 -6.58 -17.61
C ASN A 91 -19.02 -5.67 -18.34
N GLY A 92 -17.76 -6.10 -18.41
CA GLY A 92 -16.66 -5.34 -19.01
C GLY A 92 -15.96 -4.36 -18.07
N GLU A 93 -16.43 -4.20 -16.82
CA GLU A 93 -15.83 -3.30 -15.82
C GLU A 93 -14.77 -4.02 -14.98
N GLU A 94 -13.71 -3.33 -14.57
CA GLU A 94 -12.67 -3.86 -13.70
C GLU A 94 -12.96 -3.64 -12.21
N LEU A 95 -13.82 -2.69 -11.89
CA LEU A 95 -14.37 -2.45 -10.57
C LEU A 95 -15.87 -2.70 -10.58
N VAL A 96 -16.31 -3.67 -9.80
CA VAL A 96 -17.73 -3.97 -9.64
C VAL A 96 -18.20 -3.72 -8.21
N GLN A 97 -19.43 -3.23 -8.06
CA GLN A 97 -20.11 -3.21 -6.77
C GLN A 97 -21.08 -4.38 -6.70
N VAL A 98 -20.90 -5.24 -5.70
CA VAL A 98 -21.72 -6.44 -5.49
C VAL A 98 -22.53 -6.30 -4.22
N HIS A 99 -23.85 -6.52 -4.31
CA HIS A 99 -24.74 -6.57 -3.16
C HIS A 99 -24.91 -8.02 -2.71
N THR A 100 -24.67 -8.27 -1.42
CA THR A 100 -24.71 -9.60 -0.80
C THR A 100 -25.53 -9.58 0.47
N PRO A 101 -25.89 -10.73 1.07
CA PRO A 101 -26.55 -10.77 2.38
C PRO A 101 -25.71 -10.15 3.52
N TRP A 102 -24.40 -9.99 3.34
CA TRP A 102 -23.48 -9.39 4.32
C TRP A 102 -23.21 -7.91 4.08
N GLY A 103 -23.82 -7.30 3.05
CA GLY A 103 -23.64 -5.91 2.69
C GLY A 103 -23.22 -5.72 1.24
N ALA A 104 -22.83 -4.49 0.90
CA ALA A 104 -22.31 -4.14 -0.41
C ALA A 104 -20.76 -4.07 -0.37
N TYR A 105 -20.13 -4.56 -1.43
CA TYR A 105 -18.68 -4.64 -1.57
C TYR A 105 -18.21 -4.09 -2.91
N TYR A 106 -17.09 -3.39 -2.92
CA TYR A 106 -16.30 -3.15 -4.13
C TYR A 106 -15.38 -4.32 -4.35
N ALA A 107 -15.29 -4.79 -5.58
CA ALA A 107 -14.45 -5.93 -5.95
C ALA A 107 -13.76 -5.73 -7.28
N SER A 108 -12.53 -6.23 -7.38
CA SER A 108 -11.72 -6.32 -8.59
C SER A 108 -10.98 -7.66 -8.62
N VAL A 109 -10.63 -8.13 -9.80
CA VAL A 109 -9.79 -9.31 -9.98
C VAL A 109 -8.49 -8.88 -10.66
N PHE A 110 -7.37 -9.44 -10.22
CA PHE A 110 -6.05 -9.19 -10.80
C PHE A 110 -5.38 -10.51 -11.21
N LYS A 111 -4.57 -10.48 -12.26
CA LYS A 111 -3.64 -11.56 -12.55
C LYS A 111 -2.53 -11.58 -11.50
N ARG A 112 -2.09 -12.76 -11.10
CA ARG A 112 -0.92 -12.89 -10.24
C ARG A 112 0.34 -12.48 -11.01
N VAL A 113 1.16 -11.59 -10.42
CA VAL A 113 2.45 -11.21 -11.01
C VAL A 113 3.45 -12.37 -10.99
N PRO A 114 4.39 -12.45 -11.95
CA PRO A 114 5.47 -13.43 -11.93
C PRO A 114 6.43 -13.28 -10.75
N GLY A 115 7.20 -14.34 -10.50
CA GLY A 115 8.26 -14.31 -9.49
C GLY A 115 7.77 -14.53 -8.06
N ILE A 116 8.62 -14.13 -7.12
CA ILE A 116 8.39 -14.21 -5.67
C ILE A 116 8.69 -12.86 -5.02
N SER A 117 8.05 -12.58 -3.88
CA SER A 117 8.28 -11.36 -3.09
C SER A 117 9.75 -11.23 -2.71
N LEU A 118 10.29 -10.01 -2.78
CA LEU A 118 11.67 -9.71 -2.37
C LEU A 118 11.96 -10.07 -0.90
N ALA A 119 10.96 -10.01 -0.03
CA ALA A 119 11.08 -10.48 1.35
C ALA A 119 11.42 -11.97 1.49
N ARG A 120 11.40 -12.74 0.38
CA ARG A 120 11.74 -14.17 0.33
C ARG A 120 12.94 -14.47 -0.55
N VAL A 121 13.61 -13.45 -1.03
CA VAL A 121 14.79 -13.54 -1.91
C VAL A 121 16.03 -13.24 -1.08
N GLU A 122 17.11 -13.99 -1.29
CA GLU A 122 18.42 -13.61 -0.78
C GLU A 122 18.90 -12.35 -1.52
N LEU A 123 19.01 -11.24 -0.79
CA LEU A 123 19.30 -9.93 -1.35
C LEU A 123 20.80 -9.75 -1.59
N ASP A 124 21.21 -9.61 -2.84
CA ASP A 124 22.54 -9.18 -3.25
C ASP A 124 22.54 -7.72 -3.78
N GLU A 125 23.73 -7.17 -4.05
CA GLU A 125 23.84 -5.80 -4.56
C GLU A 125 23.13 -5.60 -5.92
N GLY A 126 23.09 -6.62 -6.76
CA GLY A 126 22.45 -6.54 -8.08
C GLY A 126 20.92 -6.46 -7.95
N ILE A 127 20.33 -7.30 -7.08
CA ILE A 127 18.90 -7.31 -6.78
C ILE A 127 18.50 -5.99 -6.11
N VAL A 128 19.27 -5.53 -5.11
CA VAL A 128 19.04 -4.26 -4.41
C VAL A 128 19.14 -3.06 -5.37
N HIS A 129 20.12 -3.07 -6.28
CA HIS A 129 20.20 -2.08 -7.37
C HIS A 129 18.95 -2.11 -8.25
N GLY A 130 18.49 -3.30 -8.67
CA GLY A 130 17.29 -3.47 -9.47
C GLY A 130 16.02 -3.02 -8.74
N TYR A 131 15.94 -3.25 -7.43
CA TYR A 131 14.84 -2.79 -6.58
C TYR A 131 14.77 -1.25 -6.57
N GLY A 132 15.89 -0.56 -6.33
CA GLY A 132 15.94 0.90 -6.44
C GLY A 132 15.60 1.41 -7.85
N GLN A 133 16.08 0.72 -8.89
CA GLN A 133 15.75 1.06 -10.29
C GLN A 133 14.26 0.90 -10.58
N ALA A 134 13.60 -0.14 -10.03
CA ALA A 134 12.16 -0.34 -10.18
C ALA A 134 11.37 0.82 -9.59
N LEU A 135 11.74 1.30 -8.39
CA LEU A 135 11.13 2.47 -7.79
C LEU A 135 11.36 3.75 -8.62
N GLY A 136 12.58 3.96 -9.09
CA GLY A 136 12.89 5.10 -9.97
C GLY A 136 12.09 5.11 -11.27
N LYS A 137 11.87 3.94 -11.88
CA LYS A 137 11.01 3.80 -13.07
C LYS A 137 9.54 4.12 -12.76
N LEU A 138 9.02 3.68 -11.61
CA LEU A 138 7.66 4.02 -11.16
C LEU A 138 7.49 5.54 -11.05
N HIS A 139 8.44 6.21 -10.38
CA HIS A 139 8.39 7.66 -10.24
C HIS A 139 8.55 8.40 -11.58
N ASN A 140 9.27 7.82 -12.54
CA ASN A 140 9.34 8.40 -13.91
C ASN A 140 7.98 8.35 -14.62
N VAL A 141 7.21 7.27 -14.47
CA VAL A 141 5.83 7.21 -14.97
C VAL A 141 4.97 8.23 -14.24
N SER A 142 5.06 8.27 -12.92
CA SER A 142 4.31 9.23 -12.08
C SER A 142 4.54 10.69 -12.48
N ARG A 143 5.79 11.08 -12.83
CA ARG A 143 6.12 12.45 -13.29
C ARG A 143 5.38 12.85 -14.55
N GLN A 144 5.00 11.88 -15.38
CA GLN A 144 4.33 12.11 -16.67
C GLN A 144 2.81 11.90 -16.56
N TYR A 145 2.37 11.21 -15.51
CA TYR A 145 0.98 10.87 -15.31
C TYR A 145 0.15 12.10 -14.96
N VAL A 146 -0.91 12.32 -15.73
CA VAL A 146 -1.94 13.32 -15.47
C VAL A 146 -3.27 12.54 -15.43
N PRO A 147 -3.92 12.42 -14.27
CA PRO A 147 -5.19 11.71 -14.18
C PRO A 147 -6.24 12.39 -15.04
N GLU A 148 -6.98 11.59 -15.85
CA GLU A 148 -8.06 12.08 -16.71
C GLU A 148 -9.30 12.48 -15.90
N HIS A 149 -9.47 11.86 -14.74
CA HIS A 149 -10.60 12.06 -13.84
C HIS A 149 -10.11 12.37 -12.42
N THR A 150 -10.83 11.92 -11.41
CA THR A 150 -10.43 12.06 -10.01
C THR A 150 -9.12 11.31 -9.77
N GLY A 151 -8.10 12.02 -9.27
CA GLY A 151 -6.82 11.42 -8.89
C GLY A 151 -6.89 10.73 -7.52
N ARG A 152 -5.77 10.09 -7.15
CA ARG A 152 -5.55 9.60 -5.78
C ARG A 152 -5.48 10.78 -4.81
N TRP A 153 -5.82 10.51 -3.55
CA TRP A 153 -5.68 11.51 -2.49
C TRP A 153 -4.27 12.08 -2.43
N THR A 154 -4.21 13.36 -2.16
CA THR A 154 -2.96 14.06 -1.86
C THR A 154 -2.60 13.87 -0.38
N TYR A 155 -1.34 14.10 -0.03
CA TYR A 155 -0.89 14.11 1.37
C TYR A 155 -1.74 15.02 2.26
N THR A 156 -2.28 16.13 1.73
CA THR A 156 -3.15 17.04 2.47
C THR A 156 -4.50 16.40 2.78
N GLU A 157 -5.12 15.73 1.81
CA GLU A 157 -6.38 15.01 2.01
C GLU A 157 -6.20 13.83 2.98
N VAL A 158 -5.04 13.16 2.95
CA VAL A 158 -4.69 12.13 3.94
C VAL A 158 -4.56 12.75 5.34
N LEU A 159 -3.91 13.91 5.47
CA LEU A 159 -3.81 14.62 6.75
C LEU A 159 -5.19 15.11 7.25
N ASP A 160 -6.06 15.56 6.35
CA ASP A 160 -7.43 15.96 6.71
C ASP A 160 -8.25 14.76 7.18
N TRP A 161 -8.09 13.60 6.50
CA TRP A 161 -8.69 12.35 6.94
C TRP A 161 -8.18 11.92 8.32
N MET A 162 -6.86 11.99 8.56
CA MET A 162 -6.26 11.67 9.86
C MET A 162 -6.85 12.57 10.96
N GLN A 163 -6.92 13.88 10.70
CA GLN A 163 -7.51 14.84 11.64
C GLN A 163 -8.97 14.49 11.94
N GLY A 164 -9.78 14.23 10.91
CA GLY A 164 -11.19 13.86 11.08
C GLY A 164 -11.37 12.59 11.92
N VAL A 165 -10.53 11.57 11.72
CA VAL A 165 -10.56 10.36 12.54
C VAL A 165 -10.19 10.67 13.98
N LEU A 166 -9.13 11.45 14.25
CA LEU A 166 -8.68 11.77 15.59
C LEU A 166 -9.71 12.61 16.39
N GLU A 167 -10.45 13.49 15.70
CA GLU A 167 -11.51 14.31 16.31
C GLU A 167 -12.70 13.49 16.83
N GLU A 168 -12.84 12.22 16.39
CA GLU A 168 -13.83 11.28 16.95
C GLU A 168 -13.44 10.75 18.33
N PHE A 169 -12.20 11.00 18.81
CA PHE A 169 -11.66 10.50 20.07
C PHE A 169 -11.27 11.67 21.00
N SER A 170 -11.72 11.61 22.26
CA SER A 170 -11.56 12.72 23.21
C SER A 170 -10.11 12.97 23.68
N ASP A 171 -9.25 11.95 23.61
CA ASP A 171 -7.95 11.96 24.29
C ASP A 171 -6.75 12.08 23.31
N GLU A 172 -7.01 12.39 22.01
CA GLU A 172 -6.00 12.38 20.94
C GLU A 172 -5.33 13.75 20.70
N THR A 173 -5.21 14.59 21.72
CA THR A 173 -4.65 15.95 21.61
C THR A 173 -3.21 15.95 21.07
N GLU A 174 -2.35 15.00 21.50
CA GLU A 174 -0.95 14.93 21.06
C GLU A 174 -0.86 14.52 19.58
N ALA A 175 -1.68 13.57 19.16
CA ALA A 175 -1.75 13.15 17.75
C ALA A 175 -2.29 14.27 16.85
N LEU A 176 -3.28 15.05 17.31
CA LEU A 176 -3.78 16.23 16.58
C LEU A 176 -2.70 17.32 16.45
N ASN A 177 -1.91 17.55 17.51
CA ASN A 177 -0.77 18.45 17.43
C ASN A 177 0.29 17.95 16.43
N GLU A 178 0.51 16.64 16.38
CA GLU A 178 1.42 16.01 15.41
C GLU A 178 0.94 16.19 13.97
N VAL A 179 -0.37 16.03 13.68
CA VAL A 179 -0.96 16.33 12.36
C VAL A 179 -0.60 17.76 11.94
N ASN A 180 -0.78 18.74 12.85
CA ASN A 180 -0.51 20.16 12.55
C ASN A 180 1.00 20.42 12.33
N ALA A 181 1.86 19.80 13.12
CA ALA A 181 3.31 19.94 12.99
C ALA A 181 3.81 19.36 11.66
N VAL A 182 3.41 18.13 11.31
CA VAL A 182 3.74 17.49 10.05
C VAL A 182 3.20 18.28 8.87
N ARG A 183 1.94 18.72 8.92
CA ARG A 183 1.31 19.57 7.89
C ARG A 183 2.11 20.84 7.66
N THR A 184 2.54 21.51 8.71
CA THR A 184 3.30 22.77 8.62
C THR A 184 4.64 22.56 7.91
N VAL A 185 5.36 21.49 8.26
CA VAL A 185 6.66 21.21 7.63
C VAL A 185 6.47 20.82 6.15
N LEU A 186 5.56 19.90 5.86
CA LEU A 186 5.30 19.44 4.49
C LEU A 186 4.87 20.62 3.61
N ALA A 187 4.00 21.52 4.09
CA ALA A 187 3.58 22.70 3.35
C ALA A 187 4.71 23.69 3.03
N SER A 188 5.84 23.63 3.76
CA SER A 188 7.02 24.46 3.51
C SER A 188 7.95 23.92 2.43
N TRP A 189 7.80 22.65 2.07
CA TRP A 189 8.68 22.01 1.10
C TRP A 189 8.34 22.43 -0.33
N PRO A 190 9.36 22.64 -1.18
CA PRO A 190 9.13 22.95 -2.58
C PRO A 190 8.48 21.75 -3.28
N VAL A 191 7.47 22.04 -4.08
CA VAL A 191 6.83 21.07 -4.97
C VAL A 191 7.35 21.30 -6.37
N THR A 192 8.01 20.30 -6.93
CA THR A 192 8.49 20.27 -8.31
C THR A 192 8.11 18.97 -8.99
N ARG A 193 8.14 18.94 -10.30
CA ARG A 193 7.89 17.71 -11.07
C ARG A 193 8.91 16.60 -10.77
N GLN A 194 10.11 16.95 -10.30
CA GLN A 194 11.19 16.02 -10.02
C GLN A 194 11.09 15.38 -8.63
N ASN A 195 10.39 16.02 -7.68
CA ASN A 195 10.36 15.55 -6.30
C ASN A 195 8.97 15.16 -5.78
N PHE A 196 7.90 15.42 -6.54
CA PHE A 196 6.52 15.29 -6.08
C PHE A 196 5.62 14.70 -7.17
N GLY A 197 4.74 13.77 -6.81
CA GLY A 197 3.80 13.10 -7.70
C GLY A 197 3.11 11.93 -7.02
N LEU A 198 2.50 11.05 -7.81
CA LEU A 198 1.87 9.85 -7.29
C LEU A 198 2.94 8.85 -6.83
N ILE A 199 2.92 8.49 -5.56
CA ILE A 199 3.80 7.50 -4.94
C ILE A 199 3.04 6.18 -4.70
N HIS A 200 3.78 5.10 -4.50
CA HIS A 200 3.23 3.82 -4.09
C HIS A 200 2.75 3.84 -2.64
N TYR A 201 3.50 4.50 -1.78
CA TYR A 201 3.39 4.59 -0.33
C TYR A 201 3.73 3.30 0.43
N ASP A 202 3.68 2.15 -0.18
CA ASP A 202 3.95 0.84 0.45
C ASP A 202 4.89 0.01 -0.45
N PHE A 203 5.95 0.68 -1.00
CA PHE A 203 6.94 0.03 -1.87
C PHE A 203 7.97 -0.73 -1.03
N GLU A 204 7.47 -1.72 -0.30
CA GLU A 204 8.23 -2.54 0.64
C GLU A 204 8.59 -3.90 0.00
N LEU A 205 9.51 -4.63 0.65
CA LEU A 205 10.04 -5.90 0.10
C LEU A 205 8.96 -6.97 -0.11
N ASP A 206 7.87 -6.95 0.64
CA ASP A 206 6.77 -7.90 0.50
C ASP A 206 5.81 -7.54 -0.65
N ASN A 207 5.79 -6.28 -1.09
CA ASN A 207 4.97 -5.76 -2.18
C ASN A 207 5.72 -5.64 -3.53
N VAL A 208 7.00 -5.99 -3.56
CA VAL A 208 7.78 -6.05 -4.79
C VAL A 208 8.20 -7.49 -5.08
N PHE A 209 7.83 -8.00 -6.26
CA PHE A 209 8.13 -9.34 -6.71
C PHE A 209 9.29 -9.34 -7.69
N TYR A 210 10.19 -10.30 -7.55
CA TYR A 210 11.32 -10.49 -8.44
C TYR A 210 11.18 -11.78 -9.23
N ASP A 211 11.16 -11.67 -10.54
CA ASP A 211 11.24 -12.80 -11.48
C ASP A 211 12.71 -13.03 -11.85
N GLN A 212 13.31 -14.02 -11.23
CA GLN A 212 14.71 -14.36 -11.41
C GLN A 212 15.01 -14.82 -12.86
N ALA A 213 14.04 -15.44 -13.55
CA ALA A 213 14.26 -15.93 -14.91
C ALA A 213 14.41 -14.80 -15.93
N ASN A 214 13.70 -13.70 -15.73
CA ASN A 214 13.69 -12.53 -16.61
C ASN A 214 14.39 -11.30 -16.02
N HIS A 215 14.93 -11.39 -14.80
CA HIS A 215 15.49 -10.26 -14.05
C HIS A 215 14.53 -9.07 -13.98
N ALA A 216 13.24 -9.33 -13.81
CA ALA A 216 12.18 -8.34 -13.85
C ALA A 216 11.56 -8.13 -12.45
N PHE A 217 11.14 -6.89 -12.18
CA PHE A 217 10.49 -6.50 -10.93
C PHE A 217 9.04 -6.12 -11.22
N TYR A 218 8.15 -6.51 -10.29
CA TYR A 218 6.71 -6.23 -10.38
C TYR A 218 6.24 -5.67 -9.04
N ALA A 219 5.54 -4.53 -9.06
CA ALA A 219 4.93 -3.94 -7.88
C ALA A 219 3.47 -4.38 -7.75
N ILE A 220 3.04 -4.64 -6.52
CA ILE A 220 1.66 -4.96 -6.17
C ILE A 220 1.18 -4.05 -5.05
N ASP A 221 -0.13 -4.06 -4.79
CA ASP A 221 -0.77 -3.37 -3.64
C ASP A 221 -0.63 -1.84 -3.65
N PHE A 222 -1.17 -1.21 -4.71
CA PHE A 222 -1.26 0.25 -4.82
C PHE A 222 -2.43 0.85 -4.01
N ASP A 223 -3.00 0.12 -3.06
CA ASP A 223 -4.18 0.53 -2.28
C ASP A 223 -3.96 1.84 -1.49
N ASP A 224 -2.77 2.02 -0.96
CA ASP A 224 -2.38 3.19 -0.17
C ASP A 224 -1.65 4.29 -1.00
N ALA A 225 -1.54 4.12 -2.32
CA ALA A 225 -0.91 5.11 -3.20
C ALA A 225 -1.55 6.49 -3.04
N MET A 226 -0.72 7.52 -2.97
CA MET A 226 -1.16 8.90 -2.76
C MET A 226 -0.24 9.88 -3.49
N VAL A 227 -0.65 11.15 -3.63
CA VAL A 227 0.22 12.19 -4.16
C VAL A 227 1.05 12.81 -3.03
N HIS A 228 2.37 12.58 -3.08
CA HIS A 228 3.31 12.96 -2.03
C HIS A 228 4.72 13.22 -2.63
N TRP A 229 5.71 13.58 -1.80
CA TRP A 229 7.11 13.63 -2.22
C TRP A 229 7.67 12.22 -2.42
N TYR A 230 8.42 12.02 -3.50
CA TYR A 230 9.06 10.73 -3.80
C TYR A 230 10.02 10.25 -2.71
N ALA A 231 10.53 11.17 -1.89
CA ALA A 231 11.31 10.86 -0.71
C ALA A 231 10.58 9.91 0.26
N MET A 232 9.25 9.91 0.28
CA MET A 232 8.44 9.03 1.11
C MET A 232 8.63 7.55 0.74
N ASP A 233 8.48 7.20 -0.54
CA ASP A 233 8.70 5.84 -1.02
C ASP A 233 10.15 5.40 -0.84
N VAL A 234 11.11 6.29 -1.15
CA VAL A 234 12.54 6.00 -1.00
C VAL A 234 12.88 5.70 0.46
N GLN A 235 12.36 6.51 1.40
CA GLN A 235 12.58 6.32 2.81
C GLN A 235 11.99 5.00 3.32
N GLN A 236 10.74 4.68 2.97
CA GLN A 236 10.08 3.43 3.38
C GLN A 236 10.79 2.20 2.80
N SER A 237 11.17 2.25 1.52
CA SER A 237 11.95 1.18 0.88
C SER A 237 13.31 0.96 1.57
N LEU A 238 13.99 2.03 1.98
CA LEU A 238 15.27 1.92 2.69
C LEU A 238 15.09 1.41 4.11
N ASP A 239 14.03 1.80 4.81
CA ASP A 239 13.77 1.34 6.17
C ASP A 239 13.49 -0.17 6.20
N THR A 240 12.62 -0.68 5.32
CA THR A 240 12.37 -2.13 5.20
C THR A 240 13.59 -2.90 4.72
N LEU A 241 14.38 -2.34 3.81
CA LEU A 241 15.64 -2.95 3.39
C LEU A 241 16.65 -3.04 4.54
N GLN A 242 16.71 -2.03 5.41
CA GLN A 242 17.61 -1.99 6.56
C GLN A 242 17.29 -3.08 7.59
N GLU A 243 16.02 -3.44 7.75
CA GLU A 243 15.57 -4.52 8.66
C GLU A 243 16.07 -5.90 8.23
N GLU A 244 16.30 -6.11 6.91
CA GLU A 244 16.69 -7.40 6.33
C GLU A 244 18.20 -7.52 6.07
N ILE A 245 18.97 -6.42 6.21
CA ILE A 245 20.40 -6.40 5.90
C ILE A 245 21.22 -6.32 7.18
N GLU A 246 22.23 -7.18 7.29
CA GLU A 246 23.21 -7.12 8.39
C GLU A 246 23.86 -5.72 8.48
N PRO A 247 24.02 -5.14 9.70
CA PRO A 247 24.52 -3.77 9.89
C PRO A 247 25.84 -3.47 9.17
N GLU A 248 26.72 -4.45 9.06
CA GLU A 248 28.03 -4.32 8.38
C GLU A 248 27.93 -4.16 6.87
N HIS A 249 26.79 -4.57 6.26
CA HIS A 249 26.53 -4.48 4.83
C HIS A 249 25.60 -3.33 4.47
N TRP A 250 24.99 -2.70 5.47
CA TRP A 250 23.92 -1.71 5.25
C TRP A 250 24.34 -0.57 4.32
N GLU A 251 25.47 0.10 4.60
CA GLU A 251 25.88 1.28 3.82
C GLU A 251 26.10 0.93 2.34
N ARG A 252 26.69 -0.25 2.06
CA ARG A 252 26.90 -0.75 0.69
C ARG A 252 25.57 -1.02 -0.02
N MET A 253 24.61 -1.64 0.67
CA MET A 253 23.29 -1.94 0.11
C MET A 253 22.46 -0.67 -0.09
N LYS A 254 22.47 0.26 0.87
CA LYS A 254 21.86 1.59 0.71
C LYS A 254 22.38 2.30 -0.54
N GLN A 255 23.71 2.35 -0.71
CA GLN A 255 24.33 2.95 -1.88
C GLN A 255 23.95 2.23 -3.17
N SER A 256 23.81 0.89 -3.16
CA SER A 256 23.38 0.12 -4.32
C SER A 256 21.94 0.46 -4.71
N PHE A 257 21.04 0.51 -3.74
CA PHE A 257 19.65 0.95 -3.95
C PHE A 257 19.59 2.36 -4.56
N MET A 258 20.30 3.31 -3.96
CA MET A 258 20.31 4.71 -4.42
C MET A 258 20.91 4.85 -5.82
N ARG A 259 21.99 4.12 -6.13
CA ARG A 259 22.53 4.08 -7.52
C ARG A 259 21.49 3.52 -8.50
N GLY A 260 20.76 2.47 -8.12
CA GLY A 260 19.68 1.93 -8.92
C GLY A 260 18.55 2.95 -9.16
N TYR A 261 18.09 3.58 -8.10
CA TYR A 261 17.05 4.61 -8.16
C TYR A 261 17.43 5.77 -9.10
N TRP A 262 18.64 6.32 -8.95
CA TRP A 262 19.11 7.44 -9.77
C TRP A 262 19.56 7.03 -11.17
N SER A 263 19.78 5.73 -11.44
CA SER A 263 20.21 5.27 -12.78
C SER A 263 19.21 5.55 -13.89
N VAL A 264 17.96 5.81 -13.54
CA VAL A 264 16.86 6.08 -14.46
C VAL A 264 16.31 7.51 -14.36
N SER A 265 16.90 8.34 -13.52
CA SER A 265 16.51 9.75 -13.34
C SER A 265 17.49 10.67 -14.05
N GLU A 266 16.98 11.75 -14.65
CA GLU A 266 17.81 12.77 -15.31
C GLU A 266 18.52 13.68 -14.30
N GLU A 267 17.94 13.87 -13.12
CA GLU A 267 18.45 14.74 -12.06
C GLU A 267 18.42 14.03 -10.71
N THR A 268 19.43 14.26 -9.89
CA THR A 268 19.47 13.83 -8.49
C THR A 268 18.93 14.96 -7.61
N VAL A 269 18.07 14.60 -6.65
CA VAL A 269 17.52 15.51 -5.64
C VAL A 269 17.98 15.02 -4.27
N ASP A 270 18.41 15.93 -3.41
CA ASP A 270 18.70 15.59 -2.02
C ASP A 270 17.37 15.29 -1.29
N MET A 271 17.12 14.00 -1.07
CA MET A 271 15.91 13.50 -0.40
C MET A 271 16.15 13.14 1.06
N GLU A 272 17.40 12.90 1.46
CA GLU A 272 17.70 12.35 2.80
C GLU A 272 17.31 13.33 3.91
N THR A 273 17.40 14.63 3.66
CA THR A 273 16.94 15.66 4.59
C THR A 273 15.43 15.63 4.87
N MET A 274 14.66 14.99 3.98
CA MET A 274 13.19 14.84 4.10
C MET A 274 12.79 13.58 4.91
N PHE A 275 13.65 12.59 5.02
CA PHE A 275 13.33 11.28 5.62
C PHE A 275 12.79 11.34 7.06
N PRO A 276 13.32 12.19 7.97
CA PRO A 276 12.77 12.25 9.32
C PRO A 276 11.27 12.61 9.34
N VAL A 277 10.87 13.58 8.51
CA VAL A 277 9.46 14.01 8.43
C VAL A 277 8.61 12.96 7.70
N CYS A 278 9.15 12.30 6.67
CA CYS A 278 8.47 11.17 6.02
C CYS A 278 8.17 10.04 7.03
N ARG A 279 9.14 9.66 7.88
CA ARG A 279 8.93 8.68 8.96
C ARG A 279 7.86 9.13 9.95
N ARG A 280 7.82 10.42 10.28
CA ARG A 280 6.79 10.97 11.19
C ARG A 280 5.40 10.91 10.57
N PHE A 281 5.27 11.24 9.28
CA PHE A 281 4.02 11.08 8.55
C PHE A 281 3.56 9.61 8.54
N ALA A 282 4.46 8.67 8.19
CA ALA A 282 4.15 7.24 8.16
C ALA A 282 3.75 6.70 9.54
N ASN A 283 4.48 7.12 10.60
CA ASN A 283 4.16 6.75 11.97
C ASN A 283 2.76 7.25 12.39
N LEU A 284 2.44 8.51 12.10
CA LEU A 284 1.16 9.12 12.39
C LEU A 284 0.03 8.45 11.59
N TYR A 285 0.22 8.22 10.30
CA TYR A 285 -0.77 7.55 9.45
C TYR A 285 -1.05 6.12 9.95
N GLY A 286 0.00 5.38 10.28
CA GLY A 286 -0.13 4.05 10.89
C GLY A 286 -0.86 4.09 12.24
N TYR A 287 -0.57 5.08 13.09
CA TYR A 287 -1.27 5.30 14.36
C TYR A 287 -2.78 5.48 14.15
N VAL A 288 -3.16 6.42 13.29
CA VAL A 288 -4.57 6.74 13.01
C VAL A 288 -5.32 5.55 12.40
N ARG A 289 -4.66 4.80 11.51
CA ARG A 289 -5.25 3.58 10.92
C ARG A 289 -5.52 2.50 11.96
N ILE A 290 -4.62 2.31 12.93
CA ILE A 290 -4.80 1.36 14.03
C ILE A 290 -5.94 1.82 14.93
N LEU A 291 -5.93 3.08 15.36
CA LEU A 291 -6.95 3.67 16.22
C LEU A 291 -8.36 3.48 15.62
N ARG A 292 -8.52 3.85 14.34
CA ARG A 292 -9.77 3.65 13.60
C ARG A 292 -10.17 2.18 13.50
N SER A 293 -9.22 1.31 13.21
CA SER A 293 -9.48 -0.13 13.05
C SER A 293 -9.97 -0.78 14.33
N THR A 294 -9.46 -0.34 15.48
CA THR A 294 -9.77 -0.88 16.81
C THR A 294 -10.92 -0.17 17.53
N SER A 295 -11.51 0.88 16.93
CA SER A 295 -12.52 1.75 17.54
C SER A 295 -13.80 1.04 17.98
N GLN A 296 -14.14 -0.10 17.37
CA GLN A 296 -15.33 -0.88 17.71
C GLN A 296 -14.91 -2.19 18.38
N GLN A 297 -15.52 -2.48 19.52
CA GLN A 297 -15.31 -3.72 20.25
C GLN A 297 -16.64 -4.44 20.46
N TRP A 298 -16.62 -5.77 20.35
CA TRP A 298 -17.78 -6.61 20.60
C TRP A 298 -17.72 -7.25 21.99
N ALA A 299 -18.87 -7.56 22.54
CA ALA A 299 -18.95 -8.22 23.84
C ALA A 299 -18.31 -9.63 23.85
N HIS A 300 -18.23 -10.29 22.69
CA HIS A 300 -17.72 -11.66 22.53
C HIS A 300 -16.80 -11.75 21.31
N GLU A 301 -15.66 -11.06 21.36
CA GLU A 301 -14.63 -11.17 20.33
C GLU A 301 -13.94 -12.55 20.43
N PRO A 302 -13.64 -13.22 19.30
CA PRO A 302 -12.88 -14.47 19.32
C PRO A 302 -11.46 -14.22 19.81
N GLU A 303 -10.83 -15.25 20.39
CA GLU A 303 -9.51 -15.16 21.02
C GLU A 303 -8.43 -14.55 20.10
N TRP A 304 -8.42 -14.94 18.82
CA TRP A 304 -7.46 -14.40 17.86
C TRP A 304 -7.62 -12.89 17.68
N MET A 305 -8.85 -12.35 17.73
CA MET A 305 -9.12 -10.92 17.60
C MET A 305 -8.70 -10.16 18.86
N CYS A 306 -8.95 -10.73 20.06
CA CYS A 306 -8.43 -10.19 21.30
C CYS A 306 -6.90 -10.07 21.26
N GLY A 307 -6.21 -11.13 20.86
CA GLY A 307 -4.75 -11.12 20.71
C GLY A 307 -4.23 -10.17 19.63
N LEU A 308 -4.98 -9.96 18.54
CA LEU A 308 -4.65 -8.94 17.54
C LEU A 308 -4.81 -7.54 18.13
N ARG A 309 -5.91 -7.26 18.83
CA ARG A 309 -6.19 -5.97 19.49
C ARG A 309 -5.09 -5.61 20.47
N GLU A 310 -4.66 -6.54 21.33
CA GLU A 310 -3.56 -6.30 22.27
C GLU A 310 -2.25 -5.91 21.58
N ARG A 311 -1.93 -6.55 20.45
CA ARG A 311 -0.74 -6.19 19.64
C ARG A 311 -0.87 -4.79 19.05
N LEU A 312 -2.06 -4.45 18.53
CA LEU A 312 -2.34 -3.14 17.95
C LEU A 312 -2.30 -2.03 19.01
N GLU A 313 -2.83 -2.28 20.20
CA GLU A 313 -2.75 -1.35 21.34
C GLU A 313 -1.29 -1.10 21.77
N LYS A 314 -0.45 -2.13 21.83
CA LYS A 314 0.99 -1.96 22.07
C LYS A 314 1.64 -1.12 20.96
N SER A 315 1.28 -1.35 19.71
CA SER A 315 1.79 -0.55 18.59
C SER A 315 1.35 0.92 18.67
N LEU A 316 0.13 1.21 19.13
CA LEU A 316 -0.32 2.59 19.37
C LEU A 316 0.57 3.29 20.41
N VAL A 317 0.84 2.61 21.54
CA VAL A 317 1.71 3.15 22.60
C VAL A 317 3.13 3.45 22.06
N GLU A 318 3.71 2.55 21.28
CA GLU A 318 5.04 2.78 20.69
C GLU A 318 5.03 3.94 19.69
N LYS A 319 4.03 4.01 18.82
CA LYS A 319 3.89 5.10 17.84
C LYS A 319 3.68 6.47 18.49
N ALA A 320 2.91 6.53 19.57
CA ALA A 320 2.65 7.76 20.31
C ALA A 320 3.92 8.35 20.96
N LYS A 321 4.93 7.53 21.27
CA LYS A 321 6.21 8.03 21.85
C LYS A 321 6.94 9.02 20.95
N LEU A 322 6.68 9.01 19.65
CA LEU A 322 7.28 9.94 18.70
C LEU A 322 6.58 11.30 18.70
N PHE A 323 5.31 11.37 19.12
CA PHE A 323 4.58 12.63 19.18
C PHE A 323 5.26 13.59 20.17
N ALA A 324 5.17 14.88 19.91
CA ALA A 324 5.84 15.93 20.69
C ALA A 324 7.40 15.91 20.68
N GLN A 325 8.05 14.98 19.93
CA GLN A 325 9.49 15.08 19.68
C GLN A 325 9.75 16.08 18.54
N PRO A 326 10.92 16.74 18.49
CA PRO A 326 11.27 17.61 17.37
C PRO A 326 11.19 16.88 16.02
N LEU A 327 10.69 17.56 15.00
CA LEU A 327 10.66 17.09 13.61
C LEU A 327 12.01 17.41 12.93
N SER A 328 13.11 16.95 13.50
CA SER A 328 14.47 17.23 13.00
C SER A 328 15.17 15.99 12.50
#